data_35f158a402a1ac6f4f5b3685e7d899f7
#
_entry.id   35f158a402a1ac6f4f5b3685e7d899f7
#
_cell.length_a   1.000
_cell.length_b   1.000
_cell.length_c   1.000
_cell.angle_alpha   90.00
_cell.angle_beta   90.00
_cell.angle_gamma   90.00
#
_symmetry.space_group_name_H-M   'P 1'
#
loop_
_entity.id
_entity.type
_entity.pdbx_description
1 polymer ?
#
loop_
_entity_poly.entity_id
_entity_poly.type
_entity_poly.pdbx_seq_one_letter_code
_entity_poly.pdbx_strand_id
1 'polypeptide(L)'
;MPNDSVLNQSSQPLFTEQVNTYVAPGIVSAPEGGLAKAGLLFGIPFTSTVTTAAPLVIQISNPGGSGRTLYVSRVTASSATAAVTLSLLRNATVTGATVTPINYNFGSALTSVMTARTSTAAPTGGPATLVSLLLAVGPVIVDFTGQIVIPPGNSISTSVTIASGSSAATTSISWWEY
;
A
#
# COMPACT_ATOMS: atom_id res chain seq x y z
N MET A 1 7.76 40.74 44.91
CA MET A 1 8.59 39.62 45.33
C MET A 1 9.14 38.99 44.07
N PRO A 2 10.44 38.84 43.94
CA PRO A 2 11.00 38.20 42.79
C PRO A 2 10.54 36.74 42.71
N ASN A 3 10.26 36.28 41.53
CA ASN A 3 9.72 34.95 41.25
C ASN A 3 10.76 33.80 41.37
N ASP A 4 11.91 34.13 41.90
CA ASP A 4 13.07 33.22 41.98
C ASP A 4 12.94 32.11 43.05
N SER A 5 11.96 32.27 43.93
CA SER A 5 11.73 31.28 44.99
C SER A 5 10.86 30.08 44.57
N VAL A 6 10.32 30.11 43.34
CA VAL A 6 9.43 29.04 42.81
C VAL A 6 10.20 28.08 41.91
N LEU A 7 11.35 28.50 41.40
CA LEU A 7 12.17 27.71 40.50
C LEU A 7 13.42 27.20 41.22
N ASN A 8 13.53 25.90 41.38
CA ASN A 8 14.75 25.21 41.77
C ASN A 8 15.12 25.24 43.28
N GLN A 9 14.21 24.86 44.16
CA GLN A 9 14.59 24.50 45.52
C GLN A 9 15.25 23.12 45.52
N SER A 10 16.39 22.98 46.24
CA SER A 10 17.13 21.70 46.34
C SER A 10 16.32 20.55 46.94
N SER A 11 15.21 20.85 47.64
CA SER A 11 14.26 19.87 48.17
C SER A 11 13.12 19.49 47.19
N GLN A 12 12.94 20.25 46.12
CA GLN A 12 11.95 19.96 45.05
C GLN A 12 12.51 20.43 43.71
N PRO A 13 13.46 19.70 43.12
CA PRO A 13 13.98 20.05 41.79
C PRO A 13 12.88 19.94 40.75
N LEU A 14 12.67 21.01 39.99
CA LEU A 14 11.85 20.96 38.80
C LEU A 14 12.59 20.12 37.76
N PHE A 15 12.19 18.88 37.58
CA PHE A 15 12.66 18.06 36.48
C PHE A 15 12.01 18.55 35.20
N THR A 16 12.65 19.48 34.52
CA THR A 16 12.36 19.70 33.11
C THR A 16 13.19 18.71 32.34
N GLU A 17 12.56 17.70 31.79
CA GLU A 17 13.17 16.86 30.77
C GLU A 17 13.43 17.77 29.55
N GLN A 18 14.67 18.22 29.40
CA GLN A 18 15.08 18.88 28.18
C GLN A 18 15.13 17.82 27.09
N VAL A 19 14.01 17.67 26.37
CA VAL A 19 14.03 16.94 25.11
C VAL A 19 14.92 17.73 24.17
N ASN A 20 16.17 17.32 24.05
CA ASN A 20 17.12 17.91 23.11
C ASN A 20 16.71 17.53 21.70
N THR A 21 15.84 18.34 21.12
CA THR A 21 15.34 18.18 19.75
C THR A 21 16.45 18.31 18.69
N TYR A 22 17.66 18.71 19.07
CA TYR A 22 18.81 18.81 18.17
C TYR A 22 19.60 17.51 17.99
N VAL A 23 19.48 16.54 18.91
CA VAL A 23 20.19 15.26 18.81
C VAL A 23 19.44 14.22 17.98
N ALA A 24 18.15 14.39 17.85
CA ALA A 24 17.33 13.66 16.90
C ALA A 24 16.44 14.67 16.17
N PRO A 25 16.87 15.22 15.04
CA PRO A 25 15.95 15.94 14.20
C PRO A 25 14.76 15.02 13.99
N GLY A 26 13.59 15.45 14.42
CA GLY A 26 12.35 14.72 14.21
C GLY A 26 12.15 14.63 12.70
N ILE A 27 12.72 13.61 12.09
CA ILE A 27 12.37 13.25 10.73
C ILE A 27 10.93 12.79 10.84
N VAL A 28 10.01 13.70 10.51
CA VAL A 28 8.63 13.33 10.25
C VAL A 28 8.69 12.52 8.96
N SER A 29 9.03 11.24 9.09
CA SER A 29 8.92 10.31 7.97
C SER A 29 7.44 10.14 7.68
N ALA A 30 7.08 10.12 6.38
CA ALA A 30 5.77 9.64 5.99
C ALA A 30 5.47 8.32 6.73
N PRO A 31 4.20 8.04 7.10
CA PRO A 31 3.83 6.82 7.83
C PRO A 31 4.47 5.56 7.24
N GLU A 32 4.57 5.50 5.92
CA GLU A 32 5.20 4.40 5.18
C GLU A 32 6.67 4.18 5.55
N GLY A 33 7.43 5.25 5.79
CA GLY A 33 8.84 5.15 6.17
C GLY A 33 9.04 4.48 7.53
N GLY A 34 8.20 4.82 8.51
CA GLY A 34 8.17 4.18 9.83
C GLY A 34 7.77 2.70 9.73
N LEU A 35 6.74 2.41 8.93
CA LEU A 35 6.23 1.06 8.73
C LEU A 35 7.18 0.18 7.92
N ALA A 36 7.88 0.75 6.93
CA ALA A 36 8.96 0.05 6.23
C ALA A 36 10.08 -0.32 7.21
N LYS A 37 10.49 0.60 8.08
CA LYS A 37 11.50 0.35 9.13
C LYS A 37 11.06 -0.76 10.08
N ALA A 38 9.78 -0.81 10.44
CA ALA A 38 9.20 -1.87 11.27
C ALA A 38 9.01 -3.20 10.53
N GLY A 39 9.27 -3.27 9.22
CA GLY A 39 9.06 -4.46 8.40
C GLY A 39 7.58 -4.78 8.14
N LEU A 40 6.71 -3.79 8.21
CA LEU A 40 5.25 -3.93 8.05
C LEU A 40 4.75 -3.42 6.68
N LEU A 41 5.63 -2.90 5.83
CA LEU A 41 5.31 -2.44 4.48
C LEU A 41 5.67 -3.53 3.46
N PHE A 42 4.69 -3.90 2.66
CA PHE A 42 4.78 -4.95 1.64
C PHE A 42 4.35 -4.44 0.28
N GLY A 43 4.73 -5.17 -0.77
CA GLY A 43 4.27 -4.86 -2.11
C GLY A 43 4.40 -6.03 -3.07
N ILE A 44 3.72 -5.91 -4.20
CA ILE A 44 3.74 -6.87 -5.31
C ILE A 44 3.75 -6.11 -6.63
N PRO A 45 4.69 -6.38 -7.51
CA PRO A 45 4.63 -6.01 -8.92
C PRO A 45 4.04 -7.14 -9.75
N PHE A 46 3.38 -6.79 -10.85
CA PHE A 46 2.97 -7.73 -11.88
C PHE A 46 3.06 -7.10 -13.25
N THR A 47 3.68 -7.80 -14.19
CA THR A 47 3.86 -7.36 -15.58
C THR A 47 3.34 -8.44 -16.52
N SER A 48 2.54 -8.05 -17.50
CA SER A 48 2.04 -8.93 -18.57
C SER A 48 1.63 -8.11 -19.79
N THR A 49 1.32 -8.78 -20.88
CA THR A 49 0.64 -8.16 -22.01
C THR A 49 -0.85 -8.09 -21.74
N VAL A 50 -1.40 -6.87 -21.73
CA VAL A 50 -2.84 -6.63 -21.62
C VAL A 50 -3.47 -6.67 -23.01
N THR A 51 -4.59 -7.38 -23.13
CA THR A 51 -5.44 -7.43 -24.32
C THR A 51 -6.89 -7.19 -23.91
N THR A 52 -7.79 -7.02 -24.88
CA THR A 52 -9.23 -6.86 -24.60
C THR A 52 -9.84 -8.04 -23.82
N ALA A 53 -9.26 -9.24 -23.94
CA ALA A 53 -9.71 -10.45 -23.25
C ALA A 53 -8.88 -10.80 -22.00
N ALA A 54 -7.70 -10.21 -21.86
CA ALA A 54 -6.75 -10.54 -20.81
C ALA A 54 -6.28 -9.28 -20.07
N PRO A 55 -6.99 -8.86 -19.02
CA PRO A 55 -6.57 -7.76 -18.16
C PRO A 55 -5.35 -8.16 -17.32
N LEU A 56 -4.68 -7.17 -16.74
CA LEU A 56 -3.63 -7.37 -15.74
C LEU A 56 -4.22 -7.12 -14.37
N VAL A 57 -4.25 -8.14 -13.50
CA VAL A 57 -4.94 -8.08 -12.21
C VAL A 57 -3.99 -8.49 -11.08
N ILE A 58 -3.96 -7.68 -10.02
CA ILE A 58 -3.42 -8.06 -8.70
C ILE A 58 -4.56 -8.02 -7.70
N GLN A 59 -4.68 -9.02 -6.86
CA GLN A 59 -5.57 -9.04 -5.70
C GLN A 59 -4.78 -9.23 -4.43
N ILE A 60 -5.13 -8.43 -3.42
CA ILE A 60 -4.70 -8.63 -2.03
C ILE A 60 -5.94 -8.92 -1.20
N SER A 61 -5.94 -10.05 -0.55
CA SER A 61 -7.02 -10.47 0.36
C SER A 61 -6.53 -10.45 1.80
N ASN A 62 -7.28 -9.81 2.67
CA ASN A 62 -7.06 -9.90 4.10
C ASN A 62 -7.88 -11.07 4.65
N PRO A 63 -7.24 -12.18 5.06
CA PRO A 63 -7.96 -13.35 5.58
C PRO A 63 -8.80 -13.01 6.81
N GLY A 64 -9.95 -13.68 6.97
CA GLY A 64 -10.88 -13.43 8.08
C GLY A 64 -10.29 -13.62 9.48
N GLY A 65 -9.20 -14.39 9.62
CA GLY A 65 -8.51 -14.63 10.89
C GLY A 65 -7.13 -13.97 10.99
N SER A 66 -6.79 -13.02 10.13
CA SER A 66 -5.45 -12.42 10.06
C SER A 66 -5.05 -11.66 11.34
N GLY A 67 -6.03 -11.16 12.10
CA GLY A 67 -5.78 -10.28 13.26
C GLY A 67 -5.18 -8.92 12.90
N ARG A 68 -5.11 -8.59 11.59
CA ARG A 68 -4.52 -7.34 11.09
C ARG A 68 -5.44 -6.63 10.13
N THR A 69 -5.27 -5.33 10.03
CA THR A 69 -5.92 -4.49 9.02
C THR A 69 -4.89 -4.09 7.96
N LEU A 70 -5.26 -4.15 6.69
CA LEU A 70 -4.44 -3.74 5.58
C LEU A 70 -4.78 -2.29 5.20
N TYR A 71 -3.76 -1.48 4.97
CA TYR A 71 -3.86 -0.10 4.51
C TYR A 71 -3.11 0.06 3.20
N VAL A 72 -3.79 0.48 2.15
CA VAL A 72 -3.16 0.69 0.84
C VAL A 72 -2.30 1.94 0.88
N SER A 73 -1.00 1.78 0.57
CA SER A 73 -0.04 2.88 0.46
C SER A 73 -0.10 3.51 -0.93
N ARG A 74 0.21 2.71 -1.94
CA ARG A 74 0.41 3.19 -3.31
C ARG A 74 0.01 2.15 -4.33
N VAL A 75 -0.51 2.62 -5.45
CA VAL A 75 -0.70 1.82 -6.67
C VAL A 75 0.05 2.50 -7.81
N THR A 76 0.81 1.71 -8.56
CA THR A 76 1.42 2.19 -9.80
C THR A 76 0.87 1.41 -10.98
N ALA A 77 0.79 2.04 -12.12
CA ALA A 77 0.48 1.38 -13.38
C ALA A 77 1.25 2.04 -14.52
N SER A 78 1.61 1.26 -15.52
CA SER A 78 2.21 1.76 -16.74
C SER A 78 1.75 0.95 -17.96
N SER A 79 1.74 1.58 -19.11
CA SER A 79 1.49 0.96 -20.40
C SER A 79 2.52 1.44 -21.41
N ALA A 80 3.02 0.52 -22.24
CA ALA A 80 4.10 0.82 -23.16
C ALA A 80 3.65 1.48 -24.47
N THR A 81 2.49 1.09 -25.03
CA THR A 81 2.14 1.44 -26.42
C THR A 81 0.70 1.94 -26.60
N ALA A 82 -0.20 1.74 -25.64
CA ALA A 82 -1.60 2.13 -25.77
C ALA A 82 -2.19 2.64 -24.46
N ALA A 83 -3.23 3.45 -24.54
CA ALA A 83 -3.97 3.89 -23.37
C ALA A 83 -4.66 2.70 -22.68
N VAL A 84 -4.66 2.69 -21.36
CA VAL A 84 -5.26 1.64 -20.52
C VAL A 84 -6.14 2.26 -19.44
N THR A 85 -7.04 1.48 -18.89
CA THR A 85 -7.83 1.87 -17.72
C THR A 85 -7.33 1.11 -16.51
N LEU A 86 -6.89 1.84 -15.47
CA LEU A 86 -6.60 1.31 -14.14
C LEU A 86 -7.87 1.42 -13.30
N SER A 87 -8.31 0.31 -12.75
CA SER A 87 -9.45 0.27 -11.80
C SER A 87 -9.02 -0.36 -10.49
N LEU A 88 -9.49 0.21 -9.37
CA LEU A 88 -9.43 -0.41 -8.06
C LEU A 88 -10.80 -0.99 -7.73
N LEU A 89 -10.82 -2.27 -7.37
CA LEU A 89 -12.04 -3.06 -7.18
C LEU A 89 -12.09 -3.60 -5.76
N ARG A 90 -13.23 -3.40 -5.09
CA ARG A 90 -13.49 -3.97 -3.78
C ARG A 90 -14.13 -5.36 -3.92
N ASN A 91 -13.60 -6.33 -3.17
CA ASN A 91 -14.17 -7.68 -3.02
C ASN A 91 -14.44 -8.40 -4.35
N ALA A 92 -13.54 -8.24 -5.32
CA ALA A 92 -13.55 -9.03 -6.54
C ALA A 92 -13.22 -10.49 -6.23
N THR A 93 -13.72 -11.40 -7.04
CA THR A 93 -13.23 -12.77 -7.10
C THR A 93 -12.18 -12.88 -8.20
N VAL A 94 -10.94 -13.20 -7.84
CA VAL A 94 -9.81 -13.34 -8.76
C VAL A 94 -9.29 -14.77 -8.68
N THR A 95 -9.29 -15.43 -9.83
CA THR A 95 -8.65 -16.75 -10.01
C THR A 95 -7.29 -16.53 -10.65
N GLY A 96 -6.23 -17.04 -10.03
CA GLY A 96 -4.88 -16.84 -10.54
C GLY A 96 -3.81 -17.43 -9.64
N ALA A 97 -2.55 -17.21 -9.99
CA ALA A 97 -1.41 -17.69 -9.23
C ALA A 97 -1.30 -16.95 -7.90
N THR A 98 -1.05 -17.68 -6.81
CA THR A 98 -0.66 -17.09 -5.54
C THR A 98 0.78 -16.60 -5.65
N VAL A 99 1.05 -15.40 -5.16
CA VAL A 99 2.37 -14.78 -5.15
C VAL A 99 2.73 -14.35 -3.74
N THR A 100 4.02 -14.41 -3.41
CA THR A 100 4.51 -13.99 -2.10
C THR A 100 4.76 -12.48 -2.10
N PRO A 101 4.15 -11.72 -1.18
CA PRO A 101 4.45 -10.30 -1.00
C PRO A 101 5.91 -10.06 -0.66
N ILE A 102 6.48 -8.99 -1.19
CA ILE A 102 7.85 -8.56 -0.92
C ILE A 102 7.82 -7.58 0.23
N ASN A 103 8.62 -7.84 1.27
CA ASN A 103 8.82 -6.89 2.36
C ASN A 103 9.80 -5.79 1.91
N TYR A 104 9.44 -4.53 2.12
CA TYR A 104 10.29 -3.40 1.74
C TYR A 104 11.43 -3.11 2.73
N ASN A 105 11.44 -3.77 3.88
CA ASN A 105 12.60 -3.85 4.74
C ASN A 105 13.39 -5.13 4.43
N PHE A 106 14.43 -5.03 3.65
CA PHE A 106 15.24 -6.19 3.22
C PHE A 106 15.96 -6.92 4.36
N GLY A 107 16.11 -6.28 5.52
CA GLY A 107 16.65 -6.90 6.74
C GLY A 107 15.60 -7.56 7.63
N SER A 108 14.30 -7.43 7.31
CA SER A 108 13.22 -7.99 8.11
C SER A 108 12.88 -9.42 7.68
N ALA A 109 12.75 -10.31 8.65
CA ALA A 109 12.24 -11.67 8.45
C ALA A 109 10.70 -11.76 8.49
N LEU A 110 10.00 -10.63 8.72
CA LEU A 110 8.54 -10.62 8.77
C LEU A 110 7.94 -10.87 7.39
N THR A 111 6.95 -11.73 7.36
CA THR A 111 6.15 -12.05 6.17
C THR A 111 4.76 -11.44 6.29
N SER A 112 4.18 -11.07 5.16
CA SER A 112 2.80 -10.62 5.09
C SER A 112 1.83 -11.72 5.52
N VAL A 113 0.79 -11.37 6.27
CA VAL A 113 -0.33 -12.28 6.57
C VAL A 113 -1.43 -12.20 5.49
N MET A 114 -1.30 -11.29 4.53
CA MET A 114 -2.23 -11.16 3.42
C MET A 114 -1.96 -12.23 2.37
N THR A 115 -3.04 -12.68 1.72
CA THR A 115 -2.93 -13.55 0.54
C THR A 115 -2.94 -12.69 -0.70
N ALA A 116 -1.96 -12.89 -1.58
CA ALA A 116 -1.84 -12.14 -2.82
C ALA A 116 -1.94 -13.06 -4.03
N ARG A 117 -2.61 -12.56 -5.08
CA ARG A 117 -2.78 -13.27 -6.35
C ARG A 117 -2.55 -12.35 -7.53
N THR A 118 -2.02 -12.93 -8.60
CA THR A 118 -1.94 -12.27 -9.92
C THR A 118 -2.72 -13.06 -10.94
N SER A 119 -3.33 -12.38 -11.90
CA SER A 119 -4.18 -12.99 -12.92
C SER A 119 -4.17 -12.19 -14.22
N THR A 120 -4.39 -12.89 -15.33
CA THR A 120 -4.74 -12.28 -16.61
C THR A 120 -6.20 -12.55 -16.99
N ALA A 121 -6.99 -13.14 -16.10
CA ALA A 121 -8.42 -13.30 -16.25
C ALA A 121 -9.19 -12.13 -15.61
N ALA A 122 -10.30 -11.76 -16.21
CA ALA A 122 -11.16 -10.70 -15.69
C ALA A 122 -11.68 -11.03 -14.29
N PRO A 123 -11.68 -10.07 -13.34
CA PRO A 123 -12.27 -10.25 -12.04
C PRO A 123 -13.78 -10.50 -12.15
N THR A 124 -14.30 -11.37 -11.29
CA THR A 124 -15.72 -11.76 -11.23
C THR A 124 -16.31 -11.43 -9.86
N GLY A 125 -17.57 -11.85 -9.60
CA GLY A 125 -18.23 -11.67 -8.31
C GLY A 125 -18.91 -10.30 -8.11
N GLY A 126 -19.06 -9.52 -9.18
CA GLY A 126 -19.73 -8.21 -9.12
C GLY A 126 -19.02 -7.19 -8.21
N PRO A 127 -17.69 -6.98 -8.36
CA PRO A 127 -16.95 -6.09 -7.48
C PRO A 127 -17.42 -4.64 -7.61
N ALA A 128 -17.36 -3.89 -6.50
CA ALA A 128 -17.56 -2.46 -6.53
C ALA A 128 -16.28 -1.75 -6.99
N THR A 129 -16.39 -0.88 -8.00
CA THR A 129 -15.27 -0.04 -8.43
C THR A 129 -15.12 1.16 -7.50
N LEU A 130 -13.97 1.27 -6.84
CA LEU A 130 -13.63 2.39 -5.95
C LEU A 130 -13.02 3.55 -6.72
N VAL A 131 -12.13 3.25 -7.66
CA VAL A 131 -11.40 4.22 -8.48
C VAL A 131 -11.31 3.67 -9.90
N SER A 132 -11.45 4.54 -10.88
CA SER A 132 -11.21 4.22 -12.29
C SER A 132 -10.49 5.39 -12.95
N LEU A 133 -9.33 5.13 -13.54
CA LEU A 133 -8.45 6.12 -14.17
C LEU A 133 -8.13 5.70 -15.59
N LEU A 134 -8.40 6.57 -16.55
CA LEU A 134 -7.91 6.40 -17.92
C LEU A 134 -6.48 6.94 -17.98
N LEU A 135 -5.55 6.07 -18.32
CA LEU A 135 -4.12 6.35 -18.37
C LEU A 135 -3.65 6.43 -19.82
N ALA A 136 -2.93 7.50 -20.15
CA ALA A 136 -2.15 7.57 -21.39
C ALA A 136 -0.97 6.59 -21.31
N VAL A 137 -0.23 6.45 -22.40
CA VAL A 137 1.05 5.73 -22.43
C VAL A 137 2.03 6.36 -21.43
N GLY A 138 2.70 5.51 -20.66
CA GLY A 138 3.66 5.93 -19.63
C GLY A 138 3.28 5.49 -18.22
N PRO A 139 4.10 5.84 -17.23
CA PRO A 139 3.88 5.48 -15.84
C PRO A 139 2.91 6.45 -15.14
N VAL A 140 2.08 5.91 -14.24
CA VAL A 140 1.24 6.66 -13.32
C VAL A 140 1.44 6.11 -11.92
N ILE A 141 1.48 7.01 -10.94
CA ILE A 141 1.58 6.71 -9.52
C ILE A 141 0.35 7.31 -8.85
N VAL A 142 -0.34 6.50 -8.05
CA VAL A 142 -1.48 6.94 -7.23
C VAL A 142 -1.15 6.63 -5.77
N ASP A 143 -0.94 7.67 -4.98
CA ASP A 143 -0.67 7.55 -3.55
C ASP A 143 -1.97 7.63 -2.76
N PHE A 144 -2.23 6.61 -1.94
CA PHE A 144 -3.39 6.53 -1.04
C PHE A 144 -3.01 6.83 0.41
N THR A 145 -1.74 6.65 0.76
CA THR A 145 -1.22 6.92 2.13
C THR A 145 -2.10 6.35 3.25
N GLY A 146 -2.69 5.16 3.01
CA GLY A 146 -3.55 4.48 3.97
C GLY A 146 -5.02 4.89 3.98
N GLN A 147 -5.48 5.71 3.05
CA GLN A 147 -6.89 6.11 2.99
C GLN A 147 -7.84 4.96 2.65
N ILE A 148 -7.34 3.91 1.96
CA ILE A 148 -8.11 2.70 1.70
C ILE A 148 -7.73 1.67 2.76
N VAL A 149 -8.73 1.27 3.55
CA VAL A 149 -8.59 0.37 4.69
C VAL A 149 -9.35 -0.92 4.42
N ILE A 150 -8.67 -2.06 4.52
CA ILE A 150 -9.24 -3.38 4.25
C ILE A 150 -9.18 -4.22 5.54
N PRO A 151 -10.32 -4.34 6.25
CA PRO A 151 -10.41 -5.19 7.43
C PRO A 151 -10.40 -6.69 7.06
N PRO A 152 -10.22 -7.58 8.04
CA PRO A 152 -10.30 -9.02 7.83
C PRO A 152 -11.56 -9.47 7.07
N GLY A 153 -11.42 -10.45 6.19
CA GLY A 153 -12.50 -10.99 5.36
C GLY A 153 -12.79 -10.18 4.08
N ASN A 154 -12.01 -9.13 3.79
CA ASN A 154 -12.19 -8.29 2.61
C ASN A 154 -10.97 -8.35 1.69
N SER A 155 -11.13 -7.88 0.45
CA SER A 155 -10.06 -7.81 -0.52
C SER A 155 -10.11 -6.54 -1.36
N ILE A 156 -8.95 -6.16 -1.91
CA ILE A 156 -8.81 -5.13 -2.92
C ILE A 156 -8.08 -5.72 -4.12
N SER A 157 -8.47 -5.28 -5.32
CA SER A 157 -7.80 -5.67 -6.55
C SER A 157 -7.49 -4.46 -7.40
N THR A 158 -6.34 -4.45 -8.04
CA THR A 158 -6.06 -3.57 -9.18
C THR A 158 -6.39 -4.33 -10.45
N SER A 159 -6.98 -3.67 -11.43
CA SER A 159 -7.24 -4.22 -12.76
C SER A 159 -6.83 -3.20 -13.81
N VAL A 160 -5.91 -3.60 -14.70
CA VAL A 160 -5.52 -2.79 -15.85
C VAL A 160 -6.13 -3.43 -17.11
N THR A 161 -6.95 -2.68 -17.82
CA THR A 161 -7.67 -3.12 -19.02
C THR A 161 -7.33 -2.23 -20.20
N ILE A 162 -7.52 -2.75 -21.41
CA ILE A 162 -7.35 -2.00 -22.65
C ILE A 162 -8.64 -2.09 -23.48
N ALA A 163 -9.02 -0.99 -24.13
CA ALA A 163 -10.25 -0.95 -24.93
C ALA A 163 -10.08 -1.63 -26.30
N SER A 164 -8.88 -1.62 -26.87
CA SER A 164 -8.57 -2.24 -28.15
C SER A 164 -7.08 -2.55 -28.27
N GLY A 165 -6.74 -3.56 -29.07
CA GLY A 165 -5.37 -3.96 -29.34
C GLY A 165 -4.70 -4.68 -28.16
N SER A 166 -3.39 -4.45 -28.01
CA SER A 166 -2.58 -5.02 -26.92
C SER A 166 -1.45 -4.07 -26.53
N SER A 167 -1.00 -4.15 -25.28
CA SER A 167 0.14 -3.41 -24.78
C SER A 167 0.84 -4.18 -23.67
N ALA A 168 2.15 -4.14 -23.62
CA ALA A 168 2.86 -4.51 -22.41
C ALA A 168 2.50 -3.50 -21.32
N ALA A 169 2.11 -4.01 -20.15
CA ALA A 169 1.70 -3.19 -19.01
C ALA A 169 2.27 -3.75 -17.71
N THR A 170 2.49 -2.86 -16.77
CA THR A 170 2.91 -3.21 -15.41
C THR A 170 1.98 -2.53 -14.42
N THR A 171 1.63 -3.22 -13.34
CA THR A 171 1.01 -2.60 -12.17
C THR A 171 1.70 -3.10 -10.92
N SER A 172 1.74 -2.28 -9.89
CA SER A 172 2.14 -2.70 -8.55
C SER A 172 1.22 -2.10 -7.51
N ILE A 173 1.09 -2.79 -6.39
CA ILE A 173 0.38 -2.29 -5.21
C ILE A 173 1.27 -2.49 -3.99
N SER A 174 1.36 -1.47 -3.15
CA SER A 174 2.01 -1.54 -1.85
C SER A 174 1.02 -1.23 -0.74
N TRP A 175 1.23 -1.87 0.41
CA TRP A 175 0.37 -1.73 1.58
C TRP A 175 1.15 -1.99 2.85
N TRP A 176 0.60 -1.58 3.97
CA TRP A 176 1.09 -1.99 5.28
C TRP A 176 0.02 -2.71 6.08
N GLU A 177 0.47 -3.43 7.08
CA GLU A 177 -0.35 -4.27 7.95
C GLU A 177 -0.18 -3.84 9.41
N TYR A 178 -1.32 -3.55 10.05
CA TYR A 178 -1.32 -3.15 11.46
C TYR A 178 -2.43 -3.83 12.25
#